data_f7fad293bb63d8a2260a4dfa65f63a3c
#
_entry.id   f7fad293bb63d8a2260a4dfa65f63a3c
#
_cell.length_a   1.000
_cell.length_b   1.000
_cell.length_c   1.000
_cell.angle_alpha   90.00
_cell.angle_beta   90.00
_cell.angle_gamma   90.00
#
_symmetry.space_group_name_H-M   'P 1'
#
loop_
_entity.id
_entity.type
_entity.pdbx_description
1 polymer ?
#
loop_
_entity_poly.entity_id
_entity_poly.type
_entity_poly.pdbx_seq_one_letter_code
_entity_poly.pdbx_strand_id
1 'polypeptide(L)'
;MLKRIRTAMGQRDEAHQLNGVIEFDDAYFGGPTAGKKRGRGTEKAKVFVALSLDELGNPRFLKMRVTPNLKQASVKKFARAAFTDSSVIHSDGYRSYIPALEDFTHEHRSYDPDSGLLHWLHIVISNAKAFILGTYHGLPKKYLQSYLDEYSFRFSRRGFGGALVERLSLSIALSSSAEQTG
;
A
#
# COMPACT_ATOMS: atom_id res chain seq x y z
N MET A 1 -1.98 -13.43 -19.70
CA MET A 1 -0.78 -12.55 -19.69
C MET A 1 -0.82 -11.47 -18.62
N LEU A 2 -1.74 -10.52 -18.59
CA LEU A 2 -1.78 -9.42 -17.61
C LEU A 2 -1.78 -9.87 -16.13
N LYS A 3 -2.45 -10.97 -15.78
CA LYS A 3 -2.45 -11.51 -14.42
C LYS A 3 -1.02 -11.88 -13.96
N ARG A 4 -0.26 -12.58 -14.81
CA ARG A 4 1.14 -12.97 -14.49
C ARG A 4 2.03 -11.74 -14.30
N ILE A 5 1.85 -10.71 -15.12
CA ILE A 5 2.59 -9.44 -15.00
C ILE A 5 2.31 -8.80 -13.62
N ARG A 6 1.04 -8.68 -13.19
CA ARG A 6 0.68 -8.13 -11.89
C ARG A 6 1.22 -8.97 -10.73
N THR A 7 1.20 -10.31 -10.87
CA THR A 7 1.79 -11.19 -9.87
C THR A 7 3.29 -10.93 -9.71
N ALA A 8 4.04 -10.82 -10.81
CA ALA A 8 5.46 -10.50 -10.78
C ALA A 8 5.76 -9.11 -10.18
N MET A 9 4.91 -8.12 -10.46
CA MET A 9 4.99 -6.79 -9.83
C MET A 9 4.84 -6.88 -8.31
N GLY A 10 3.82 -7.59 -7.82
CA GLY A 10 3.57 -7.78 -6.40
C GLY A 10 4.70 -8.53 -5.69
N GLN A 11 5.15 -9.66 -6.24
CA GLN A 11 6.26 -10.44 -5.70
C GLN A 11 7.55 -9.62 -5.59
N ARG A 12 7.83 -8.79 -6.60
CA ARG A 12 9.00 -7.91 -6.59
C ARG A 12 8.92 -6.88 -5.47
N ASP A 13 7.77 -6.29 -5.24
CA ASP A 13 7.57 -5.27 -4.20
C ASP A 13 7.51 -5.90 -2.79
N GLU A 14 7.02 -7.14 -2.65
CA GLU A 14 7.04 -7.88 -1.38
C GLU A 14 8.46 -8.16 -0.87
N ALA A 15 9.41 -8.40 -1.77
CA ALA A 15 10.80 -8.69 -1.44
C ALA A 15 11.55 -7.50 -0.80
N HIS A 16 10.98 -6.30 -0.82
CA HIS A 16 11.61 -5.09 -0.28
C HIS A 16 10.78 -4.49 0.85
N GLN A 17 11.42 -4.16 1.95
CA GLN A 17 10.83 -3.38 3.02
C GLN A 17 10.98 -1.88 2.76
N LEU A 18 10.05 -1.09 3.27
CA LEU A 18 10.15 0.36 3.32
C LEU A 18 11.09 0.77 4.46
N ASN A 19 11.82 1.86 4.27
CA ASN A 19 12.76 2.43 5.25
C ASN A 19 12.60 3.95 5.35
N GLY A 20 13.23 4.54 6.37
CA GLY A 20 13.18 5.97 6.64
C GLY A 20 11.84 6.39 7.25
N VAL A 21 11.37 7.58 6.92
CA VAL A 21 10.06 8.07 7.38
C VAL A 21 8.95 7.44 6.55
N ILE A 22 7.95 6.88 7.22
CA ILE A 22 6.83 6.17 6.59
C ILE A 22 5.52 6.77 7.08
N GLU A 23 4.72 7.29 6.15
CA GLU A 23 3.30 7.60 6.41
C GLU A 23 2.48 6.31 6.30
N PHE A 24 1.65 6.01 7.33
CA PHE A 24 0.85 4.78 7.41
C PHE A 24 -0.59 5.04 7.83
N ASP A 25 -1.55 4.49 7.06
CA ASP A 25 -2.99 4.55 7.37
C ASP A 25 -3.76 3.40 6.71
N ASP A 26 -5.06 3.28 7.01
CA ASP A 26 -5.99 2.41 6.32
C ASP A 26 -6.88 3.16 5.32
N ALA A 27 -7.21 2.49 4.24
CA ALA A 27 -8.11 3.01 3.22
C ALA A 27 -9.19 1.99 2.82
N TYR A 28 -10.33 2.50 2.33
CA TYR A 28 -11.46 1.69 1.90
C TYR A 28 -11.62 1.77 0.39
N PHE A 29 -11.57 0.61 -0.28
CA PHE A 29 -11.70 0.47 -1.72
C PHE A 29 -12.99 -0.26 -2.10
N GLY A 30 -13.70 0.26 -3.09
CA GLY A 30 -14.96 -0.28 -3.60
C GLY A 30 -15.92 0.83 -4.01
N GLY A 31 -16.87 0.50 -4.87
CA GLY A 31 -17.88 1.44 -5.37
C GLY A 31 -18.76 2.03 -4.26
N PRO A 32 -19.52 3.08 -4.59
CA PRO A 32 -20.53 3.63 -3.68
C PRO A 32 -21.56 2.54 -3.33
N THR A 33 -21.91 2.44 -2.05
CA THR A 33 -22.96 1.55 -1.57
C THR A 33 -24.08 2.42 -1.01
N ALA A 34 -25.22 2.49 -1.72
CA ALA A 34 -26.37 3.27 -1.28
C ALA A 34 -26.88 2.75 0.08
N GLY A 35 -27.19 3.66 1.01
CA GLY A 35 -27.79 3.34 2.31
C GLY A 35 -26.88 2.63 3.33
N LYS A 36 -25.61 2.38 3.06
CA LYS A 36 -24.71 1.66 3.97
C LYS A 36 -23.77 2.56 4.77
N LYS A 37 -23.27 2.04 5.91
CA LYS A 37 -22.35 2.73 6.82
C LYS A 37 -21.05 3.18 6.10
N ARG A 38 -20.56 4.38 6.46
CA ARG A 38 -19.27 4.92 6.00
C ARG A 38 -18.15 4.57 6.99
N GLY A 39 -16.91 4.70 6.54
CA GLY A 39 -15.72 4.48 7.38
C GLY A 39 -15.51 3.01 7.79
N ARG A 40 -15.02 2.78 9.01
CA ARG A 40 -14.61 1.46 9.52
C ARG A 40 -15.73 0.42 9.62
N GLY A 41 -16.99 0.84 9.55
CA GLY A 41 -18.18 -0.03 9.49
C GLY A 41 -18.64 -0.42 8.08
N THR A 42 -17.90 -0.06 7.03
CA THR A 42 -18.25 -0.35 5.64
C THR A 42 -17.93 -1.78 5.22
N GLU A 43 -18.68 -2.31 4.26
CA GLU A 43 -18.37 -3.59 3.57
C GLU A 43 -17.28 -3.46 2.49
N LYS A 44 -16.76 -2.25 2.25
CA LYS A 44 -15.66 -2.02 1.30
C LYS A 44 -14.42 -2.81 1.71
N ALA A 45 -13.57 -3.12 0.75
CA ALA A 45 -12.29 -3.76 1.03
C ALA A 45 -11.41 -2.82 1.87
N LYS A 46 -10.85 -3.35 2.95
CA LYS A 46 -9.90 -2.64 3.80
C LYS A 46 -8.50 -2.84 3.25
N VAL A 47 -7.72 -1.78 3.18
CA VAL A 47 -6.36 -1.79 2.64
C VAL A 47 -5.46 -1.03 3.58
N PHE A 48 -4.38 -1.64 4.04
CA PHE A 48 -3.27 -0.92 4.64
C PHE A 48 -2.47 -0.22 3.55
N VAL A 49 -2.13 1.04 3.78
CA VAL A 49 -1.35 1.86 2.86
C VAL A 49 -0.16 2.44 3.60
N ALA A 50 1.03 2.20 3.08
CA ALA A 50 2.27 2.72 3.63
C ALA A 50 3.11 3.36 2.53
N LEU A 51 3.56 4.58 2.78
CA LEU A 51 4.31 5.41 1.86
C LEU A 51 5.61 5.86 2.51
N SER A 52 6.76 5.44 1.98
CA SER A 52 8.03 5.99 2.44
C SER A 52 8.30 7.35 1.79
N LEU A 53 8.92 8.23 2.57
CA LEU A 53 9.38 9.54 2.12
C LEU A 53 10.90 9.50 1.96
N ASP A 54 11.43 10.34 1.06
CA ASP A 54 12.87 10.61 0.96
C ASP A 54 13.31 11.64 2.03
N GLU A 55 14.60 11.97 2.07
CA GLU A 55 15.19 12.93 3.01
C GLU A 55 14.63 14.36 2.85
N LEU A 56 14.04 14.68 1.71
CA LEU A 56 13.40 15.96 1.43
C LEU A 56 11.88 15.94 1.73
N GLY A 57 11.34 14.80 2.25
CA GLY A 57 9.92 14.63 2.53
C GLY A 57 9.06 14.33 1.30
N ASN A 58 9.66 13.98 0.14
CA ASN A 58 8.88 13.61 -1.03
C ASN A 58 8.51 12.12 -1.04
N PRO A 59 7.35 11.75 -1.62
CA PRO A 59 6.91 10.37 -1.70
C PRO A 59 7.85 9.52 -2.56
N ARG A 60 8.26 8.35 -2.05
CA ARG A 60 9.23 7.48 -2.71
C ARG A 60 8.64 6.12 -3.07
N PHE A 61 8.45 5.24 -2.10
CA PHE A 61 7.97 3.88 -2.30
C PHE A 61 6.65 3.64 -1.61
N LEU A 62 5.76 2.91 -2.27
CA LEU A 62 4.40 2.65 -1.83
C LEU A 62 4.17 1.15 -1.63
N LYS A 63 3.53 0.78 -0.51
CA LYS A 63 2.96 -0.55 -0.29
C LYS A 63 1.48 -0.46 0.02
N MET A 64 0.68 -1.31 -0.61
CA MET A 64 -0.75 -1.41 -0.38
C MET A 64 -1.13 -2.87 -0.20
N ARG A 65 -1.82 -3.20 0.93
CA ARG A 65 -2.19 -4.58 1.24
C ARG A 65 -3.66 -4.68 1.64
N VAL A 66 -4.42 -5.47 0.91
CA VAL A 66 -5.79 -5.84 1.30
C VAL A 66 -5.73 -6.65 2.61
N THR A 67 -6.55 -6.26 3.57
CA THR A 67 -6.61 -6.91 4.88
C THR A 67 -8.05 -7.30 5.25
N PRO A 68 -8.25 -8.41 5.95
CA PRO A 68 -9.59 -8.80 6.41
C PRO A 68 -10.13 -7.86 7.50
N ASN A 69 -9.26 -7.26 8.29
CA ASN A 69 -9.63 -6.37 9.40
C ASN A 69 -8.48 -5.41 9.76
N LEU A 70 -8.77 -4.46 10.66
CA LEU A 70 -7.82 -3.45 11.16
C LEU A 70 -7.42 -3.72 12.61
N LYS A 71 -7.46 -4.99 13.06
CA LYS A 71 -7.07 -5.38 14.41
C LYS A 71 -5.55 -5.30 14.58
N GLN A 72 -5.10 -5.09 15.81
CA GLN A 72 -3.68 -5.01 16.19
C GLN A 72 -2.82 -6.11 15.53
N ALA A 73 -3.26 -7.37 15.59
CA ALA A 73 -2.50 -8.49 15.02
C ALA A 73 -2.29 -8.37 13.50
N SER A 74 -3.30 -7.86 12.76
CA SER A 74 -3.20 -7.64 11.32
C SER A 74 -2.25 -6.49 10.99
N VAL A 75 -2.29 -5.40 11.77
CA VAL A 75 -1.38 -4.27 11.65
C VAL A 75 0.06 -4.70 11.95
N LYS A 76 0.29 -5.39 13.08
CA LYS A 76 1.62 -5.88 13.48
C LYS A 76 2.22 -6.82 12.43
N LYS A 77 1.41 -7.73 11.88
CA LYS A 77 1.84 -8.63 10.79
C LYS A 77 2.25 -7.84 9.54
N PHE A 78 1.46 -6.83 9.14
CA PHE A 78 1.78 -5.99 7.99
C PHE A 78 3.05 -5.19 8.22
N ALA A 79 3.17 -4.51 9.37
CA ALA A 79 4.31 -3.66 9.70
C ALA A 79 5.64 -4.44 9.69
N ARG A 80 5.68 -5.61 10.35
CA ARG A 80 6.88 -6.48 10.36
C ARG A 80 7.29 -6.97 8.98
N ALA A 81 6.34 -7.19 8.08
CA ALA A 81 6.64 -7.59 6.70
C ALA A 81 7.04 -6.40 5.82
N ALA A 82 6.50 -5.21 6.08
CA ALA A 82 6.58 -4.06 5.19
C ALA A 82 7.66 -3.04 5.56
N PHE A 83 8.08 -2.96 6.83
CA PHE A 83 8.97 -1.92 7.36
C PHE A 83 10.28 -2.50 7.86
N THR A 84 11.38 -1.75 7.71
CA THR A 84 12.64 -2.04 8.41
C THR A 84 12.54 -1.60 9.88
N ASP A 85 13.29 -2.24 10.77
CA ASP A 85 13.29 -1.94 12.21
C ASP A 85 13.71 -0.50 12.54
N SER A 86 14.50 0.14 11.68
CA SER A 86 14.95 1.53 11.82
C SER A 86 13.97 2.58 11.30
N SER A 87 12.78 2.17 10.84
CA SER A 87 11.78 3.09 10.29
C SER A 87 11.13 3.95 11.35
N VAL A 88 10.83 5.21 11.01
CA VAL A 88 9.99 6.12 11.78
C VAL A 88 8.61 6.16 11.14
N ILE A 89 7.58 5.77 11.89
CA ILE A 89 6.22 5.61 11.36
C ILE A 89 5.34 6.76 11.85
N HIS A 90 4.77 7.50 10.91
CA HIS A 90 3.75 8.52 11.19
C HIS A 90 2.35 7.96 10.90
N SER A 91 1.41 8.10 11.83
CA SER A 91 0.02 7.64 11.65
C SER A 91 -1.00 8.54 12.34
N ASP A 92 -2.30 8.31 12.08
CA ASP A 92 -3.43 9.05 12.67
C ASP A 92 -3.71 8.71 14.15
N GLY A 93 -2.91 7.88 14.79
CA GLY A 93 -3.13 7.49 16.19
C GLY A 93 -4.35 6.58 16.41
N TYR A 94 -4.81 5.87 15.38
CA TYR A 94 -5.87 4.89 15.58
C TYR A 94 -5.48 3.85 16.64
N ARG A 95 -6.40 3.57 17.57
CA ARG A 95 -6.16 2.74 18.76
C ARG A 95 -5.49 1.40 18.53
N SER A 96 -5.67 0.78 17.34
CA SER A 96 -5.01 -0.49 16.99
C SER A 96 -3.58 -0.30 16.48
N TYR A 97 -3.19 0.92 16.06
CA TYR A 97 -1.84 1.19 15.56
C TYR A 97 -0.85 1.32 16.71
N ILE A 98 -1.22 2.02 17.78
CA ILE A 98 -0.34 2.30 18.93
C ILE A 98 0.32 1.00 19.43
N PRO A 99 -0.42 -0.03 19.91
CA PRO A 99 0.21 -1.27 20.39
C PRO A 99 0.75 -2.17 19.27
N ALA A 100 0.31 -1.98 18.02
CA ALA A 100 0.79 -2.80 16.91
C ALA A 100 2.16 -2.36 16.40
N LEU A 101 2.50 -1.08 16.58
CA LEU A 101 3.72 -0.44 16.10
C LEU A 101 4.72 -0.16 17.23
N GLU A 102 4.54 -0.76 18.41
CA GLU A 102 5.42 -0.58 19.58
C GLU A 102 6.88 -0.99 19.36
N ASP A 103 7.10 -1.92 18.40
CA ASP A 103 8.45 -2.39 18.01
C ASP A 103 9.20 -1.36 17.13
N PHE A 104 8.55 -0.26 16.72
CA PHE A 104 9.10 0.78 15.85
C PHE A 104 9.11 2.15 16.52
N THR A 105 9.87 3.10 16.00
CA THR A 105 9.70 4.51 16.35
C THR A 105 8.38 4.99 15.74
N HIS A 106 7.36 5.18 16.59
CA HIS A 106 6.01 5.51 16.15
C HIS A 106 5.59 6.88 16.64
N GLU A 107 5.42 7.80 15.70
CA GLU A 107 4.89 9.14 15.94
C GLU A 107 3.43 9.19 15.46
N HIS A 108 2.51 9.39 16.40
CA HIS A 108 1.10 9.48 16.08
C HIS A 108 0.49 10.77 16.61
N ARG A 109 -0.43 11.33 15.84
CA ARG A 109 -1.24 12.49 16.20
C ARG A 109 -2.68 12.27 15.79
N SER A 110 -3.64 12.83 16.53
CA SER A 110 -5.02 12.87 16.06
C SER A 110 -5.09 13.54 14.71
N TYR A 111 -5.84 12.94 13.78
CA TYR A 111 -6.00 13.50 12.45
C TYR A 111 -6.58 14.91 12.51
N ASP A 112 -5.87 15.84 11.94
CA ASP A 112 -6.28 17.23 11.74
C ASP A 112 -6.03 17.57 10.26
N PRO A 113 -7.07 17.91 9.48
CA PRO A 113 -6.93 18.24 8.06
C PRO A 113 -5.93 19.35 7.77
N ASP A 114 -5.79 20.31 8.70
CA ASP A 114 -4.94 21.49 8.53
C ASP A 114 -3.48 21.23 8.96
N SER A 115 -3.21 20.10 9.66
CA SER A 115 -1.88 19.76 10.16
C SER A 115 -0.88 19.30 9.11
N GLY A 116 -1.35 18.98 7.89
CA GLY A 116 -0.53 18.34 6.86
C GLY A 116 -0.13 16.90 7.16
N LEU A 117 -0.62 16.32 8.27
CA LEU A 117 -0.36 14.94 8.65
C LEU A 117 -0.84 13.97 7.56
N LEU A 118 0.04 13.04 7.14
CA LEU A 118 -0.23 12.05 6.11
C LEU A 118 -0.64 12.66 4.75
N HIS A 119 -0.16 13.88 4.46
CA HIS A 119 -0.55 14.64 3.27
C HIS A 119 -0.31 13.85 1.98
N TRP A 120 0.90 13.33 1.80
CA TRP A 120 1.24 12.57 0.61
C TRP A 120 0.51 11.24 0.54
N LEU A 121 0.33 10.57 1.67
CA LEU A 121 -0.42 9.32 1.74
C LEU A 121 -1.86 9.51 1.27
N HIS A 122 -2.54 10.56 1.71
CA HIS A 122 -3.92 10.86 1.29
C HIS A 122 -4.03 11.18 -0.21
N ILE A 123 -3.06 11.90 -0.78
CA ILE A 123 -2.98 12.14 -2.23
C ILE A 123 -2.83 10.81 -2.97
N VAL A 124 -1.90 9.95 -2.53
CA VAL A 124 -1.65 8.65 -3.15
C VAL A 124 -2.87 7.73 -3.04
N ILE A 125 -3.54 7.69 -1.89
CA ILE A 125 -4.79 6.93 -1.70
C ILE A 125 -5.88 7.42 -2.67
N SER A 126 -6.04 8.73 -2.83
CA SER A 126 -7.02 9.32 -3.74
C SER A 126 -6.72 8.96 -5.19
N ASN A 127 -5.47 9.05 -5.60
CA ASN A 127 -5.01 8.69 -6.94
C ASN A 127 -5.17 7.17 -7.21
N ALA A 128 -4.88 6.31 -6.22
CA ALA A 128 -5.10 4.86 -6.34
C ALA A 128 -6.60 4.53 -6.51
N LYS A 129 -7.47 5.20 -5.76
CA LYS A 129 -8.93 5.06 -5.92
C LYS A 129 -9.39 5.49 -7.32
N ALA A 130 -8.91 6.64 -7.81
CA ALA A 130 -9.22 7.13 -9.15
C ALA A 130 -8.72 6.18 -10.23
N PHE A 131 -7.51 5.64 -10.11
CA PHE A 131 -6.95 4.64 -11.02
C PHE A 131 -7.84 3.39 -11.10
N ILE A 132 -8.25 2.85 -9.95
CA ILE A 132 -9.09 1.64 -9.91
C ILE A 132 -10.49 1.92 -10.46
N LEU A 133 -11.13 3.02 -10.08
CA LEU A 133 -12.47 3.36 -10.53
C LEU A 133 -12.50 3.75 -12.01
N GLY A 134 -11.50 4.51 -12.48
CA GLY A 134 -11.45 5.00 -13.86
C GLY A 134 -11.08 3.94 -14.89
N THR A 135 -10.30 2.92 -14.46
CA THR A 135 -9.81 1.89 -15.38
C THR A 135 -10.61 0.59 -15.30
N TYR A 136 -11.19 0.28 -14.13
CA TYR A 136 -11.77 -1.03 -13.84
C TYR A 136 -13.14 -0.92 -13.17
N HIS A 137 -14.16 -0.57 -13.94
CA HIS A 137 -15.54 -0.53 -13.44
C HIS A 137 -15.96 -1.91 -12.90
N GLY A 138 -16.42 -1.95 -11.64
CA GLY A 138 -16.96 -3.17 -11.04
C GLY A 138 -15.92 -4.24 -10.68
N LEU A 139 -14.67 -3.87 -10.37
CA LEU A 139 -13.62 -4.78 -9.96
C LEU A 139 -14.04 -5.63 -8.74
N PRO A 140 -14.11 -6.98 -8.87
CA PRO A 140 -14.39 -7.86 -7.74
C PRO A 140 -13.30 -7.78 -6.67
N LYS A 141 -13.68 -7.79 -5.38
CA LYS A 141 -12.76 -7.70 -4.24
C LYS A 141 -11.60 -8.69 -4.30
N LYS A 142 -11.83 -9.91 -4.80
CA LYS A 142 -10.81 -10.98 -4.93
C LYS A 142 -9.64 -10.63 -5.83
N TYR A 143 -9.81 -9.66 -6.73
CA TYR A 143 -8.75 -9.22 -7.64
C TYR A 143 -8.09 -7.91 -7.21
N LEU A 144 -8.65 -7.21 -6.21
CA LEU A 144 -8.21 -5.88 -5.81
C LEU A 144 -6.70 -5.84 -5.53
N GLN A 145 -6.16 -6.85 -4.79
CA GLN A 145 -4.73 -6.87 -4.47
C GLN A 145 -3.85 -6.76 -5.71
N SER A 146 -4.12 -7.55 -6.75
CA SER A 146 -3.28 -7.54 -7.96
C SER A 146 -3.26 -6.18 -8.69
N TYR A 147 -4.33 -5.40 -8.58
CA TYR A 147 -4.38 -4.05 -9.16
C TYR A 147 -3.71 -3.01 -8.26
N LEU A 148 -3.76 -3.19 -6.94
CA LEU A 148 -2.98 -2.40 -6.00
C LEU A 148 -1.47 -2.67 -6.16
N ASP A 149 -1.09 -3.92 -6.43
CA ASP A 149 0.30 -4.31 -6.73
C ASP A 149 0.80 -3.61 -8.00
N GLU A 150 -0.01 -3.58 -9.07
CA GLU A 150 0.32 -2.83 -10.28
C GLU A 150 0.49 -1.34 -9.99
N TYR A 151 -0.45 -0.75 -9.25
CA TYR A 151 -0.39 0.68 -8.91
C TYR A 151 0.86 1.01 -8.08
N SER A 152 1.12 0.24 -7.03
CA SER A 152 2.29 0.41 -6.15
C SER A 152 3.60 0.26 -6.91
N PHE A 153 3.70 -0.76 -7.78
CA PHE A 153 4.87 -0.99 -8.62
C PHE A 153 5.16 0.20 -9.55
N ARG A 154 4.13 0.70 -10.24
CA ARG A 154 4.25 1.84 -11.16
C ARG A 154 4.58 3.12 -10.40
N PHE A 155 3.91 3.37 -9.28
CA PHE A 155 4.17 4.53 -8.44
C PHE A 155 5.62 4.57 -7.95
N SER A 156 6.09 3.47 -7.37
CA SER A 156 7.43 3.36 -6.79
C SER A 156 8.56 3.49 -7.83
N ARG A 157 8.24 3.27 -9.11
CA ARG A 157 9.21 3.32 -10.22
C ARG A 157 8.93 4.42 -11.24
N ARG A 158 8.09 5.40 -10.88
CA ARG A 158 7.69 6.49 -11.80
C ARG A 158 8.86 7.34 -12.31
N GLY A 159 9.98 7.35 -11.58
CA GLY A 159 11.19 8.06 -11.98
C GLY A 159 12.06 7.31 -13.01
N PHE A 160 11.76 6.03 -13.35
CA PHE A 160 12.60 5.24 -14.25
C PHE A 160 12.30 5.44 -15.73
N GLY A 161 11.23 6.17 -16.09
CA GLY A 161 10.89 6.45 -17.49
C GLY A 161 10.88 5.22 -18.37
N GLY A 162 11.60 5.25 -19.50
CA GLY A 162 11.67 4.13 -20.46
C GLY A 162 12.29 2.83 -19.92
N ALA A 163 13.13 2.90 -18.90
CA ALA A 163 13.74 1.73 -18.25
C ALA A 163 12.71 0.88 -17.45
N LEU A 164 11.49 1.35 -17.25
CA LEU A 164 10.46 0.62 -16.53
C LEU A 164 10.09 -0.70 -17.19
N VAL A 165 10.02 -0.74 -18.53
CA VAL A 165 9.67 -1.94 -19.31
C VAL A 165 10.76 -3.00 -19.16
N GLU A 166 12.03 -2.62 -19.28
CA GLU A 166 13.17 -3.52 -19.12
C GLU A 166 13.20 -4.14 -17.70
N ARG A 167 13.03 -3.32 -16.67
CA ARG A 167 12.95 -3.78 -15.27
C ARG A 167 11.76 -4.70 -15.01
N LEU A 168 10.62 -4.45 -15.66
CA LEU A 168 9.47 -5.33 -15.59
C LEU A 168 9.74 -6.67 -16.26
N SER A 169 10.37 -6.68 -17.44
CA SER A 169 10.75 -7.90 -18.15
C SER A 169 11.69 -8.77 -17.32
N LEU A 170 12.68 -8.18 -16.66
CA LEU A 170 13.55 -8.88 -15.72
C LEU A 170 12.78 -9.46 -14.53
N SER A 171 11.85 -8.71 -13.96
CA SER A 171 11.02 -9.19 -12.84
C SER A 171 10.15 -10.39 -13.23
N ILE A 172 9.61 -10.40 -14.45
CA ILE A 172 8.82 -11.52 -14.98
C ILE A 172 9.70 -12.76 -15.21
N ALA A 173 10.91 -12.59 -15.77
CA ALA A 173 11.85 -13.68 -15.98
C ALA A 173 12.25 -14.35 -14.66
N LEU A 174 12.57 -13.57 -13.64
CA LEU A 174 12.93 -14.08 -12.31
C LEU A 174 11.77 -14.79 -11.61
N SER A 175 10.53 -14.29 -11.73
CA SER A 175 9.35 -14.95 -11.15
C SER A 175 9.03 -16.29 -11.82
N SER A 176 9.29 -16.43 -13.12
CA SER A 176 9.07 -17.68 -13.85
C SER A 176 10.06 -18.77 -13.46
N SER A 177 11.28 -18.41 -13.10
CA SER A 177 12.31 -19.36 -12.64
C SER A 177 11.98 -19.96 -11.26
N ALA A 178 11.32 -19.19 -10.38
CA ALA A 178 10.93 -19.66 -9.05
C ALA A 178 9.75 -20.66 -9.08
N GLU A 179 8.86 -20.57 -10.09
CA GLU A 179 7.74 -21.52 -10.25
C GLU A 179 8.17 -22.88 -10.85
N GLN A 180 9.38 -22.99 -11.43
CA GLN A 180 9.88 -24.25 -12.03
C GLN A 180 10.71 -25.10 -11.05
N THR A 181 11.05 -24.55 -9.86
CA THR A 181 11.89 -25.21 -8.86
C THR A 181 11.12 -25.64 -7.60
N GLY A 182 9.78 -25.56 -7.61
CA GLY A 182 8.86 -25.96 -6.52
C GLY A 182 7.90 -27.10 -7.03
#